data_b1bf3ca5079219410b8997a80c189b15
#
_entry.id   b1bf3ca5079219410b8997a80c189b15
#
_cell.length_a   1.000
_cell.length_b   1.000
_cell.length_c   1.000
_cell.angle_alpha   90.00
_cell.angle_beta   90.00
_cell.angle_gamma   90.00
#
_symmetry.space_group_name_H-M   'P 1'
#
loop_
_entity.id
_entity.type
_entity.pdbx_description
1 polymer ?
#
loop_
_entity_poly.entity_id
_entity_poly.type
_entity_poly.pdbx_seq_one_letter_code
_entity_poly.pdbx_strand_id
1 'polypeptide(L)'
;MSHRISHLFSAALLLPAVASHAASDDSTQMLEPVVVTASRTAQPLKAVIGDVTVIGRKALERFSGESVLSALQGQSGVQVATNGGAGKTSAVFLRGANSSHTLVLIDGVRYGSATGGAAALEHIPADQIERIEILRGAAASLYGSDAIGGVIQIFTRQGKNAPQASLQLGYGTQDTRQASLNVSGQQGSTHASLTVAHAQTDSVSAISNRKNSNYFADTDGYENSSISAKLTHELAGGHQVGGSVLWSDNQGQYDASTYDFATNTSGAQHYNYRNDSENGAAQLWAQLQLSEQLQTRVQAGYSTDDGKSYSPTSATHLADQLSLFRTVQEQYVWQNELSLPNGKTTWGAEYLEQRIQSTEHFPTRDRDIKSLLAGYMVKLNTTDVQANIRHDDNSQYGSEATYSLAISQPMGQGWSTGVAHGTGFRAPSFNELYYPFYGVATLKPEKSRNDEVFLRYQGEQFRSRLTVFRNEVKNLIQYDASIFAPNNIGEAQLQGVSLSLDGSLSPVHVGGNYDYLDATDQSGLATDGRKLARRAKHSGMVYFGVTQGTVQARAELQAVGSRYDNAANTVQLAKYTLVNLSGSVKLSPELSLGLRINNLFDENYETIKNYGTVGLNGLVTLTYSPKR
;
A
#
# COMPACT_ATOMS: atom_id res chain seq x y z
N MET A 1 9.77 -37.75 19.67
CA MET A 1 8.61 -37.23 20.38
C MET A 1 7.47 -37.18 19.38
N SER A 2 6.82 -38.32 19.26
CA SER A 2 5.70 -38.59 18.36
C SER A 2 4.42 -38.67 19.18
N HIS A 3 3.31 -38.25 18.63
CA HIS A 3 1.92 -38.36 19.09
C HIS A 3 1.28 -37.02 19.49
N ARG A 4 0.75 -36.31 18.43
CA ARG A 4 -0.48 -35.49 18.50
C ARG A 4 -0.93 -34.95 17.13
N ILE A 5 -0.98 -35.81 16.12
CA ILE A 5 -1.52 -35.47 14.77
C ILE A 5 -2.59 -36.49 14.35
N SER A 6 -3.53 -36.83 15.18
CA SER A 6 -4.52 -37.84 14.76
C SER A 6 -6.00 -37.50 14.95
N HIS A 7 -6.39 -36.24 15.21
CA HIS A 7 -7.81 -35.89 15.40
C HIS A 7 -8.36 -34.72 14.61
N LEU A 8 -7.67 -34.19 13.58
CA LEU A 8 -8.15 -33.07 12.77
C LEU A 8 -8.47 -33.42 11.29
N PHE A 9 -8.39 -34.69 10.89
CA PHE A 9 -8.57 -35.10 9.49
C PHE A 9 -9.92 -35.76 9.16
N SER A 10 -10.92 -35.74 10.05
CA SER A 10 -12.20 -36.47 9.83
C SER A 10 -13.40 -35.57 9.47
N ALA A 11 -13.23 -34.27 9.23
CA ALA A 11 -14.34 -33.36 8.96
C ALA A 11 -14.41 -32.78 7.53
N ALA A 12 -13.56 -33.21 6.61
CA ALA A 12 -13.41 -32.56 5.30
C ALA A 12 -13.85 -33.39 4.08
N LEU A 13 -14.68 -34.43 4.24
CA LEU A 13 -15.11 -35.27 3.10
C LEU A 13 -16.59 -35.64 3.18
N LEU A 14 -17.47 -34.62 3.14
CA LEU A 14 -18.88 -34.80 2.78
C LEU A 14 -19.29 -33.66 1.85
N LEU A 15 -18.86 -33.74 0.58
CA LEU A 15 -19.47 -32.98 -0.50
C LEU A 15 -20.71 -33.76 -0.98
N PRO A 16 -21.95 -33.24 -0.82
CA PRO A 16 -23.10 -33.84 -1.46
C PRO A 16 -23.02 -33.56 -2.97
N ALA A 17 -23.20 -34.61 -3.76
CA ALA A 17 -23.47 -34.51 -5.18
C ALA A 17 -24.81 -33.77 -5.37
N VAL A 18 -24.78 -32.50 -5.75
CA VAL A 18 -25.98 -31.73 -6.11
C VAL A 18 -26.16 -31.81 -7.61
N ALA A 19 -27.32 -32.33 -7.98
CA ALA A 19 -27.79 -32.46 -9.36
C ALA A 19 -27.84 -31.10 -10.07
N SER A 20 -27.38 -31.10 -11.32
CA SER A 20 -27.37 -29.97 -12.23
C SER A 20 -28.82 -29.47 -12.48
N HIS A 21 -29.12 -28.24 -12.05
CA HIS A 21 -30.19 -27.45 -12.62
C HIS A 21 -29.55 -26.33 -13.46
N ALA A 22 -30.01 -26.21 -14.69
CA ALA A 22 -29.57 -25.23 -15.65
C ALA A 22 -29.61 -23.82 -15.05
N ALA A 23 -28.44 -23.22 -14.88
CA ALA A 23 -28.29 -21.83 -14.50
C ALA A 23 -28.49 -20.97 -15.74
N SER A 24 -29.38 -19.99 -15.63
CA SER A 24 -29.50 -18.87 -16.56
C SER A 24 -28.14 -18.20 -16.76
N ASP A 25 -27.84 -17.96 -18.02
CA ASP A 25 -26.64 -17.30 -18.54
C ASP A 25 -26.56 -15.86 -17.98
N ASP A 26 -25.96 -15.68 -16.80
CA ASP A 26 -25.55 -14.40 -16.28
C ASP A 26 -24.06 -14.24 -16.65
N SER A 27 -23.82 -14.01 -17.93
CA SER A 27 -22.52 -13.57 -18.42
C SER A 27 -22.23 -12.18 -17.83
N THR A 28 -21.75 -12.13 -16.60
CA THR A 28 -21.18 -10.94 -16.00
C THR A 28 -19.97 -10.54 -16.83
N GLN A 29 -20.19 -9.71 -17.86
CA GLN A 29 -19.14 -8.92 -18.47
C GLN A 29 -18.40 -8.23 -17.32
N MET A 30 -17.14 -8.58 -17.09
CA MET A 30 -16.31 -7.87 -16.14
C MET A 30 -16.26 -6.42 -16.60
N LEU A 31 -16.97 -5.53 -15.92
CA LEU A 31 -16.88 -4.10 -16.16
C LEU A 31 -15.40 -3.73 -16.10
N GLU A 32 -14.91 -3.11 -17.16
CA GLU A 32 -13.51 -2.74 -17.25
C GLU A 32 -13.16 -1.73 -16.14
N PRO A 33 -12.17 -2.01 -15.28
CA PRO A 33 -11.83 -1.11 -14.18
C PRO A 33 -11.36 0.24 -14.74
N VAL A 34 -11.88 1.31 -14.16
CA VAL A 34 -11.44 2.68 -14.43
C VAL A 34 -10.29 3.01 -13.48
N VAL A 35 -9.22 3.56 -14.04
CA VAL A 35 -7.99 3.94 -13.33
C VAL A 35 -7.82 5.45 -13.38
N VAL A 36 -7.39 6.05 -12.29
CA VAL A 36 -7.11 7.49 -12.18
C VAL A 36 -5.62 7.75 -12.00
N THR A 37 -4.91 6.89 -11.26
CA THR A 37 -3.55 7.11 -10.79
C THR A 37 -2.52 7.30 -11.92
N ALA A 38 -2.71 6.66 -13.07
CA ALA A 38 -1.74 6.72 -14.17
C ALA A 38 -1.70 8.05 -14.92
N SER A 39 -2.72 8.90 -14.77
CA SER A 39 -2.83 10.16 -15.54
C SER A 39 -3.52 11.29 -14.79
N ARG A 40 -3.90 11.07 -13.52
CA ARG A 40 -4.75 11.98 -12.72
C ARG A 40 -6.14 12.23 -13.31
N THR A 41 -6.51 11.51 -14.37
CA THR A 41 -7.83 11.54 -15.00
C THR A 41 -8.39 10.14 -15.14
N ALA A 42 -9.71 10.01 -15.08
CA ALA A 42 -10.37 8.73 -15.21
C ALA A 42 -10.22 8.17 -16.64
N GLN A 43 -9.71 6.93 -16.74
CA GLN A 43 -9.58 6.22 -18.01
C GLN A 43 -9.75 4.72 -17.85
N PRO A 44 -10.23 3.98 -18.87
CA PRO A 44 -10.25 2.53 -18.82
C PRO A 44 -8.86 1.93 -18.66
N LEU A 45 -8.71 0.87 -17.88
CA LEU A 45 -7.41 0.22 -17.63
C LEU A 45 -6.68 -0.18 -18.93
N LYS A 46 -7.42 -0.55 -19.99
CA LYS A 46 -6.82 -0.89 -21.30
C LYS A 46 -6.14 0.30 -21.99
N ALA A 47 -6.58 1.52 -21.71
CA ALA A 47 -5.99 2.73 -22.27
C ALA A 47 -4.75 3.23 -21.50
N VAL A 48 -4.49 2.66 -20.31
CA VAL A 48 -3.36 3.04 -19.47
C VAL A 48 -2.05 2.53 -20.08
N ILE A 49 -1.08 3.41 -20.29
CA ILE A 49 0.26 3.08 -20.76
C ILE A 49 1.12 2.58 -19.57
N GLY A 50 1.03 3.27 -18.43
CA GLY A 50 1.79 2.96 -17.23
C GLY A 50 1.57 1.53 -16.69
N ASP A 51 2.48 1.05 -15.85
CA ASP A 51 2.32 -0.23 -15.15
C ASP A 51 1.43 -0.06 -13.92
N VAL A 52 0.14 -0.37 -14.08
CA VAL A 52 -0.86 -0.24 -13.03
C VAL A 52 -1.50 -1.59 -12.69
N THR A 53 -1.59 -1.88 -11.40
CA THR A 53 -2.42 -2.94 -10.85
C THR A 53 -3.62 -2.33 -10.13
N VAL A 54 -4.81 -2.92 -10.33
CA VAL A 54 -6.03 -2.54 -9.61
C VAL A 54 -6.47 -3.72 -8.74
N ILE A 55 -6.54 -3.52 -7.44
CA ILE A 55 -7.11 -4.46 -6.48
C ILE A 55 -8.51 -3.94 -6.12
N GLY A 56 -9.54 -4.52 -6.72
CA GLY A 56 -10.92 -4.08 -6.53
C GLY A 56 -11.59 -4.68 -5.29
N ARG A 57 -12.79 -4.20 -4.94
CA ARG A 57 -13.52 -4.59 -3.72
C ARG A 57 -13.64 -6.10 -3.53
N LYS A 58 -14.04 -6.85 -4.56
CA LYS A 58 -14.17 -8.31 -4.50
C LYS A 58 -12.85 -9.02 -4.12
N ALA A 59 -11.70 -8.47 -4.53
CA ALA A 59 -10.40 -8.99 -4.14
C ALA A 59 -10.06 -8.62 -2.68
N LEU A 60 -10.42 -7.42 -2.23
CA LEU A 60 -10.20 -6.94 -0.87
C LEU A 60 -11.04 -7.66 0.17
N GLU A 61 -12.21 -8.20 -0.18
CA GLU A 61 -13.04 -8.99 0.73
C GLU A 61 -12.34 -10.20 1.32
N ARG A 62 -11.34 -10.75 0.63
CA ARG A 62 -10.51 -11.84 1.15
C ARG A 62 -9.59 -11.43 2.31
N PHE A 63 -9.34 -10.13 2.46
CA PHE A 63 -8.48 -9.53 3.48
C PHE A 63 -9.29 -8.79 4.55
N SER A 64 -10.58 -9.15 4.69
CA SER A 64 -11.42 -8.57 5.72
C SER A 64 -10.83 -8.80 7.11
N GLY A 65 -10.80 -7.75 7.94
CA GLY A 65 -10.14 -7.75 9.24
C GLY A 65 -8.62 -7.59 9.22
N GLU A 66 -8.02 -7.55 8.03
CA GLU A 66 -6.60 -7.26 7.86
C GLU A 66 -6.41 -5.84 7.32
N SER A 67 -5.17 -5.34 7.37
CA SER A 67 -4.82 -4.06 6.75
C SER A 67 -4.67 -4.20 5.23
N VAL A 68 -4.63 -3.06 4.53
CA VAL A 68 -4.33 -3.01 3.08
C VAL A 68 -2.95 -3.61 2.76
N LEU A 69 -2.06 -3.69 3.74
CA LEU A 69 -0.73 -4.27 3.60
C LEU A 69 -0.79 -5.74 3.14
N SER A 70 -1.74 -6.53 3.70
CA SER A 70 -1.97 -7.92 3.29
C SER A 70 -2.42 -8.04 1.83
N ALA A 71 -3.22 -7.09 1.34
CA ALA A 71 -3.64 -7.06 -0.05
C ALA A 71 -2.52 -6.61 -1.01
N LEU A 72 -1.58 -5.81 -0.53
CA LEU A 72 -0.40 -5.38 -1.30
C LEU A 72 0.66 -6.49 -1.38
N GLN A 73 0.79 -7.28 -0.32
CA GLN A 73 1.72 -8.40 -0.30
C GLN A 73 1.37 -9.43 -1.39
N GLY A 74 2.35 -9.88 -2.14
CA GLY A 74 2.14 -10.79 -3.27
C GLY A 74 1.71 -10.09 -4.58
N GLN A 75 1.57 -8.76 -4.62
CA GLN A 75 1.43 -8.05 -5.90
C GLN A 75 2.79 -7.94 -6.60
N SER A 76 2.76 -7.99 -7.95
CA SER A 76 3.99 -7.85 -8.75
C SER A 76 4.78 -6.59 -8.35
N GLY A 77 6.10 -6.71 -8.22
CA GLY A 77 7.00 -5.62 -7.85
C GLY A 77 6.81 -5.06 -6.44
N VAL A 78 6.02 -5.70 -5.57
CA VAL A 78 5.80 -5.29 -4.18
C VAL A 78 6.46 -6.28 -3.23
N GLN A 79 7.36 -5.80 -2.38
CA GLN A 79 7.91 -6.57 -1.26
C GLN A 79 7.61 -5.84 0.04
N VAL A 80 7.35 -6.60 1.11
CA VAL A 80 6.95 -6.06 2.41
C VAL A 80 7.89 -6.59 3.49
N ALA A 81 8.27 -5.73 4.42
CA ALA A 81 8.96 -6.11 5.64
C ALA A 81 8.24 -5.52 6.85
N THR A 82 8.09 -6.28 7.93
CA THR A 82 7.38 -5.89 9.16
C THR A 82 8.20 -6.18 10.40
N ASN A 83 8.05 -5.35 11.42
CA ASN A 83 8.64 -5.53 12.74
C ASN A 83 7.76 -6.41 13.65
N GLY A 84 7.21 -7.51 13.12
CA GLY A 84 6.37 -8.42 13.88
C GLY A 84 5.01 -8.68 13.25
N GLY A 85 4.02 -8.97 14.09
CA GLY A 85 2.65 -9.32 13.68
C GLY A 85 1.78 -8.13 13.25
N ALA A 86 0.49 -8.21 13.53
CA ALA A 86 -0.48 -7.18 13.14
C ALA A 86 -0.16 -5.81 13.75
N GLY A 87 -0.39 -4.73 12.98
CA GLY A 87 -0.22 -3.33 13.40
C GLY A 87 1.22 -2.90 13.69
N LYS A 88 2.22 -3.73 13.43
CA LYS A 88 3.62 -3.37 13.62
C LYS A 88 4.14 -2.59 12.43
N THR A 89 5.08 -1.67 12.69
CA THR A 89 5.72 -0.84 11.67
C THR A 89 6.16 -1.67 10.47
N SER A 90 5.78 -1.23 9.29
CA SER A 90 6.02 -1.94 8.05
C SER A 90 6.70 -1.06 7.01
N ALA A 91 7.38 -1.71 6.08
CA ALA A 91 8.01 -1.07 4.92
C ALA A 91 7.52 -1.75 3.63
N VAL A 92 7.10 -0.94 2.67
CA VAL A 92 6.69 -1.40 1.34
C VAL A 92 7.74 -0.96 0.33
N PHE A 93 8.36 -1.92 -0.34
CA PHE A 93 9.38 -1.71 -1.37
C PHE A 93 8.76 -1.93 -2.75
N LEU A 94 8.52 -0.84 -3.46
CA LEU A 94 7.96 -0.90 -4.81
C LEU A 94 9.10 -0.94 -5.84
N ARG A 95 9.25 -2.09 -6.55
CA ARG A 95 10.40 -2.37 -7.44
C ARG A 95 11.77 -2.14 -6.78
N GLY A 96 11.86 -2.44 -5.48
CA GLY A 96 13.08 -2.31 -4.69
C GLY A 96 13.39 -0.90 -4.19
N ALA A 97 12.61 0.10 -4.54
CA ALA A 97 12.74 1.46 -3.99
C ALA A 97 12.43 1.46 -2.49
N ASN A 98 12.97 2.42 -1.73
CA ASN A 98 12.72 2.55 -0.30
C ASN A 98 11.22 2.81 -0.03
N SER A 99 10.75 2.50 1.17
CA SER A 99 9.36 2.78 1.58
C SER A 99 9.02 4.28 1.46
N SER A 100 9.97 5.15 1.76
CA SER A 100 9.87 6.61 1.59
C SER A 100 9.87 7.08 0.11
N HIS A 101 10.12 6.19 -0.84
CA HIS A 101 10.05 6.43 -2.29
C HIS A 101 8.69 6.05 -2.89
N THR A 102 7.75 5.62 -2.07
CA THR A 102 6.40 5.25 -2.50
C THR A 102 5.42 6.24 -1.93
N LEU A 103 4.84 7.07 -2.80
CA LEU A 103 3.80 7.99 -2.39
C LEU A 103 2.49 7.23 -2.16
N VAL A 104 1.87 7.45 -1.01
CA VAL A 104 0.54 6.93 -0.70
C VAL A 104 -0.48 8.06 -0.73
N LEU A 105 -1.61 7.81 -1.39
CA LEU A 105 -2.75 8.72 -1.44
C LEU A 105 -4.01 8.02 -0.94
N ILE A 106 -4.85 8.72 -0.20
CA ILE A 106 -6.21 8.28 0.15
C ILE A 106 -7.20 9.24 -0.51
N ASP A 107 -7.99 8.73 -1.45
CA ASP A 107 -8.92 9.51 -2.29
C ASP A 107 -8.27 10.75 -2.96
N GLY A 108 -6.94 10.72 -3.20
CA GLY A 108 -6.17 11.82 -3.80
C GLY A 108 -5.47 12.76 -2.81
N VAL A 109 -5.66 12.57 -1.51
CA VAL A 109 -4.93 13.30 -0.46
C VAL A 109 -3.65 12.56 -0.09
N ARG A 110 -2.52 13.26 0.01
CA ARG A 110 -1.27 12.67 0.50
C ARG A 110 -1.45 12.12 1.91
N TYR A 111 -0.97 10.90 2.11
CA TYR A 111 -1.03 10.20 3.39
C TYR A 111 0.35 9.64 3.74
N GLY A 112 0.85 9.98 4.93
CA GLY A 112 2.13 9.51 5.43
C GLY A 112 2.84 10.53 6.31
N SER A 113 3.96 10.10 6.88
CA SER A 113 4.76 10.84 7.85
C SER A 113 5.80 11.72 7.17
N ALA A 114 5.79 13.02 7.42
CA ALA A 114 6.90 13.89 7.04
C ALA A 114 8.10 13.74 7.98
N THR A 115 7.89 13.24 9.21
CA THR A 115 8.96 12.96 10.16
C THR A 115 9.75 11.71 9.76
N GLY A 116 9.08 10.59 9.48
CA GLY A 116 9.70 9.31 9.11
C GLY A 116 9.84 9.09 7.61
N GLY A 117 9.07 9.79 6.78
CA GLY A 117 9.11 9.71 5.31
C GLY A 117 8.32 8.54 4.71
N ALA A 118 7.59 7.74 5.50
CA ALA A 118 6.80 6.61 5.02
C ALA A 118 5.34 6.69 5.48
N ALA A 119 4.45 5.96 4.82
CA ALA A 119 3.03 5.85 5.19
C ALA A 119 2.78 4.62 6.06
N ALA A 120 1.97 4.75 7.10
CA ALA A 120 1.55 3.68 8.01
C ALA A 120 0.40 2.85 7.38
N LEU A 121 0.72 2.02 6.39
CA LEU A 121 -0.24 1.17 5.67
C LEU A 121 -0.80 0.04 6.54
N GLU A 122 -0.09 -0.36 7.59
CA GLU A 122 -0.50 -1.32 8.60
C GLU A 122 -1.75 -0.90 9.37
N HIS A 123 -2.08 0.40 9.38
CA HIS A 123 -3.21 0.96 10.10
C HIS A 123 -4.45 1.22 9.24
N ILE A 124 -4.40 0.94 7.94
CA ILE A 124 -5.55 1.14 7.03
C ILE A 124 -6.29 -0.19 6.84
N PRO A 125 -7.51 -0.37 7.41
CA PRO A 125 -8.25 -1.62 7.26
C PRO A 125 -8.77 -1.82 5.83
N ALA A 126 -8.64 -3.04 5.31
CA ALA A 126 -9.13 -3.39 3.97
C ALA A 126 -10.66 -3.24 3.83
N ASP A 127 -11.40 -3.32 4.93
CA ASP A 127 -12.86 -3.16 4.97
C ASP A 127 -13.34 -1.76 4.60
N GLN A 128 -12.52 -0.74 4.81
CA GLN A 128 -12.80 0.66 4.49
C GLN A 128 -12.65 0.98 2.99
N ILE A 129 -12.05 0.05 2.19
CA ILE A 129 -11.50 0.35 0.88
C ILE A 129 -12.37 -0.23 -0.24
N GLU A 130 -12.63 0.56 -1.27
CA GLU A 130 -13.29 0.16 -2.52
C GLU A 130 -12.30 -0.48 -3.49
N ARG A 131 -11.13 0.16 -3.67
CA ARG A 131 -10.04 -0.34 -4.51
C ARG A 131 -8.71 0.30 -4.17
N ILE A 132 -7.64 -0.38 -4.54
CA ILE A 132 -6.26 0.12 -4.50
C ILE A 132 -5.71 0.13 -5.92
N GLU A 133 -5.10 1.23 -6.33
CA GLU A 133 -4.37 1.35 -7.59
C GLU A 133 -2.88 1.48 -7.27
N ILE A 134 -2.04 0.62 -7.86
CA ILE A 134 -0.59 0.61 -7.67
C ILE A 134 0.03 1.00 -9.00
N LEU A 135 0.55 2.21 -9.11
CA LEU A 135 1.33 2.70 -10.24
C LEU A 135 2.81 2.50 -9.94
N ARG A 136 3.52 1.77 -10.79
CA ARG A 136 4.95 1.49 -10.66
C ARG A 136 5.77 2.41 -11.57
N GLY A 137 7.01 2.68 -11.17
CA GLY A 137 7.92 3.57 -11.88
C GLY A 137 7.80 5.03 -11.44
N ALA A 138 8.67 5.91 -11.96
CA ALA A 138 8.71 7.31 -11.55
C ALA A 138 7.42 8.05 -11.95
N ALA A 139 6.69 8.50 -10.95
CA ALA A 139 5.42 9.22 -11.11
C ALA A 139 5.46 10.67 -10.57
N ALA A 140 6.65 11.18 -10.28
CA ALA A 140 6.81 12.52 -9.69
C ALA A 140 6.35 13.65 -10.63
N SER A 141 6.40 13.45 -11.94
CA SER A 141 5.83 14.41 -12.92
C SER A 141 4.31 14.56 -12.82
N LEU A 142 3.63 13.62 -12.17
CA LEU A 142 2.20 13.70 -11.87
C LEU A 142 1.95 14.13 -10.43
N TYR A 143 2.70 13.58 -9.46
CA TYR A 143 2.35 13.65 -8.04
C TYR A 143 3.37 14.37 -7.16
N GLY A 144 4.52 14.79 -7.72
CA GLY A 144 5.58 15.50 -7.00
C GLY A 144 6.51 14.58 -6.22
N SER A 145 7.07 15.12 -5.14
CA SER A 145 8.02 14.42 -4.27
C SER A 145 7.53 13.05 -3.80
N ASP A 146 8.46 12.15 -3.50
CA ASP A 146 8.28 10.83 -2.90
C ASP A 146 7.77 9.73 -3.85
N ALA A 147 7.46 10.07 -5.12
CA ALA A 147 6.98 9.13 -6.14
C ALA A 147 8.12 8.60 -7.04
N ILE A 148 9.26 8.20 -6.45
CA ILE A 148 10.43 7.61 -7.13
C ILE A 148 10.16 6.15 -7.53
N GLY A 149 9.63 5.34 -6.61
CA GLY A 149 9.26 3.94 -6.83
C GLY A 149 7.89 3.78 -7.47
N GLY A 150 7.00 4.72 -7.18
CA GLY A 150 5.63 4.73 -7.68
C GLY A 150 4.63 5.36 -6.71
N VAL A 151 3.35 5.08 -6.98
CA VAL A 151 2.22 5.60 -6.20
C VAL A 151 1.28 4.44 -5.83
N ILE A 152 0.86 4.40 -4.58
CA ILE A 152 -0.24 3.56 -4.10
C ILE A 152 -1.40 4.49 -3.80
N GLN A 153 -2.46 4.42 -4.61
CA GLN A 153 -3.66 5.21 -4.39
C GLN A 153 -4.79 4.34 -3.87
N ILE A 154 -5.30 4.69 -2.71
CA ILE A 154 -6.36 4.00 -1.98
C ILE A 154 -7.64 4.80 -2.13
N PHE A 155 -8.71 4.13 -2.59
CA PHE A 155 -10.02 4.73 -2.72
C PHE A 155 -10.96 4.13 -1.68
N THR A 156 -11.58 4.98 -0.86
CA THR A 156 -12.57 4.58 0.14
C THR A 156 -13.87 4.12 -0.51
N ARG A 157 -14.68 3.36 0.22
CA ARG A 157 -15.96 2.82 -0.27
C ARG A 157 -16.88 3.92 -0.79
N GLN A 158 -17.64 3.58 -1.83
CA GLN A 158 -18.56 4.50 -2.52
C GLN A 158 -19.92 3.86 -2.68
N GLY A 159 -20.99 4.60 -2.47
CA GLY A 159 -22.34 4.17 -2.80
C GLY A 159 -22.58 4.19 -4.30
N LYS A 160 -22.90 3.03 -4.91
CA LYS A 160 -23.09 2.90 -6.37
C LYS A 160 -24.46 2.39 -6.77
N ASN A 161 -25.14 1.71 -5.86
CA ASN A 161 -26.41 1.03 -6.12
C ASN A 161 -27.49 1.55 -5.18
N ALA A 162 -28.69 0.97 -5.27
CA ALA A 162 -29.74 1.21 -4.28
C ALA A 162 -29.18 1.05 -2.86
N PRO A 163 -29.64 1.85 -1.89
CA PRO A 163 -29.12 1.82 -0.53
C PRO A 163 -29.13 0.40 0.04
N GLN A 164 -28.00 -0.01 0.62
CA GLN A 164 -27.80 -1.32 1.22
C GLN A 164 -26.99 -1.20 2.50
N ALA A 165 -27.19 -2.14 3.41
CA ALA A 165 -26.37 -2.28 4.61
C ALA A 165 -25.70 -3.65 4.61
N SER A 166 -24.54 -3.76 5.24
CA SER A 166 -23.89 -5.05 5.52
C SER A 166 -23.21 -5.00 6.88
N LEU A 167 -23.45 -6.04 7.67
CA LEU A 167 -22.78 -6.29 8.95
C LEU A 167 -21.88 -7.50 8.76
N GLN A 168 -20.62 -7.39 9.14
CA GLN A 168 -19.68 -8.49 9.13
C GLN A 168 -19.12 -8.68 10.53
N LEU A 169 -19.04 -9.93 10.96
CA LEU A 169 -18.42 -10.35 12.21
C LEU A 169 -17.39 -11.43 11.90
N GLY A 170 -16.26 -11.41 12.58
CA GLY A 170 -15.19 -12.37 12.38
C GLY A 170 -14.57 -12.81 13.70
N TYR A 171 -14.14 -14.08 13.73
CA TYR A 171 -13.37 -14.67 14.82
C TYR A 171 -12.28 -15.58 14.28
N GLY A 172 -11.09 -15.52 14.85
CA GLY A 172 -9.93 -16.24 14.37
C GLY A 172 -8.92 -16.65 15.43
N THR A 173 -7.81 -17.16 14.97
CA THR A 173 -6.66 -17.51 15.83
C THR A 173 -6.08 -16.26 16.50
N GLN A 174 -5.26 -16.43 17.53
CA GLN A 174 -4.68 -15.34 18.37
C GLN A 174 -5.77 -14.42 18.93
N ASP A 175 -6.91 -14.98 19.35
CA ASP A 175 -8.10 -14.25 19.81
C ASP A 175 -8.52 -13.08 18.90
N THR A 176 -8.29 -13.24 17.59
CA THR A 176 -8.63 -12.22 16.60
C THR A 176 -10.15 -12.06 16.53
N ARG A 177 -10.64 -10.84 16.72
CA ARG A 177 -12.06 -10.47 16.65
C ARG A 177 -12.21 -9.27 15.74
N GLN A 178 -13.26 -9.27 14.94
CA GLN A 178 -13.57 -8.13 14.11
C GLN A 178 -15.08 -7.89 13.98
N ALA A 179 -15.46 -6.63 13.82
CA ALA A 179 -16.80 -6.23 13.45
C ALA A 179 -16.73 -5.07 12.46
N SER A 180 -17.53 -5.11 11.41
CA SER A 180 -17.60 -4.03 10.41
C SER A 180 -19.05 -3.83 9.98
N LEU A 181 -19.51 -2.58 10.00
CA LEU A 181 -20.80 -2.14 9.49
C LEU A 181 -20.58 -1.19 8.32
N ASN A 182 -21.16 -1.51 7.17
CA ASN A 182 -21.21 -0.61 6.03
C ASN A 182 -22.65 -0.28 5.67
N VAL A 183 -22.92 0.99 5.45
CA VAL A 183 -24.17 1.49 4.85
C VAL A 183 -23.76 2.33 3.65
N SER A 184 -24.25 1.96 2.47
CA SER A 184 -23.89 2.66 1.23
C SER A 184 -25.00 2.60 0.22
N GLY A 185 -25.05 3.59 -0.68
CA GLY A 185 -26.05 3.58 -1.75
C GLY A 185 -26.09 4.87 -2.53
N GLN A 186 -26.96 4.85 -3.53
CA GLN A 186 -27.32 5.99 -4.36
C GLN A 186 -28.81 6.27 -4.22
N GLN A 187 -29.17 7.54 -4.03
CA GLN A 187 -30.53 8.03 -4.07
C GLN A 187 -30.60 9.32 -4.91
N GLY A 188 -31.25 9.23 -6.07
CA GLY A 188 -31.22 10.32 -7.05
C GLY A 188 -29.77 10.62 -7.47
N SER A 189 -29.40 11.88 -7.37
CA SER A 189 -28.05 12.40 -7.69
C SER A 189 -27.06 12.28 -6.54
N THR A 190 -27.42 11.66 -5.43
CA THR A 190 -26.56 11.57 -4.24
C THR A 190 -26.05 10.15 -4.04
N HIS A 191 -24.72 10.02 -3.93
CA HIS A 191 -24.02 8.80 -3.59
C HIS A 191 -23.44 8.94 -2.18
N ALA A 192 -23.70 7.98 -1.30
CA ALA A 192 -23.19 8.02 0.06
C ALA A 192 -22.68 6.64 0.50
N SER A 193 -21.65 6.63 1.31
CA SER A 193 -21.14 5.44 1.99
C SER A 193 -20.63 5.82 3.37
N LEU A 194 -20.92 4.97 4.35
CA LEU A 194 -20.37 5.03 5.72
C LEU A 194 -19.93 3.61 6.09
N THR A 195 -18.70 3.47 6.55
CA THR A 195 -18.18 2.22 7.11
C THR A 195 -17.57 2.49 8.46
N VAL A 196 -17.94 1.70 9.46
CA VAL A 196 -17.32 1.67 10.79
C VAL A 196 -16.79 0.27 11.01
N ALA A 197 -15.56 0.15 11.48
CA ALA A 197 -14.95 -1.15 11.74
C ALA A 197 -14.09 -1.12 13.01
N HIS A 198 -14.06 -2.26 13.68
CA HIS A 198 -13.19 -2.53 14.81
C HIS A 198 -12.57 -3.91 14.66
N ALA A 199 -11.27 -4.02 14.92
CA ALA A 199 -10.52 -5.26 14.90
C ALA A 199 -9.51 -5.30 16.04
N GLN A 200 -9.37 -6.45 16.69
CA GLN A 200 -8.38 -6.70 17.73
C GLN A 200 -7.76 -8.08 17.56
N THR A 201 -6.53 -8.26 18.02
CA THR A 201 -5.82 -9.55 18.06
C THR A 201 -4.75 -9.52 19.14
N ASP A 202 -4.55 -10.66 19.82
CA ASP A 202 -3.40 -10.82 20.71
C ASP A 202 -2.09 -10.96 19.94
N SER A 203 -2.15 -11.30 18.63
CA SER A 203 -1.00 -11.46 17.76
C SER A 203 0.05 -12.45 18.32
N VAL A 204 1.34 -12.18 18.10
CA VAL A 204 2.49 -12.95 18.60
C VAL A 204 3.50 -11.97 19.18
N SER A 205 4.47 -12.44 20.00
CA SER A 205 5.61 -11.61 20.43
C SER A 205 6.31 -11.01 19.20
N ALA A 206 6.57 -9.72 19.21
CA ALA A 206 7.23 -9.01 18.13
C ALA A 206 8.66 -9.52 17.92
N ILE A 207 9.37 -9.84 18.97
CA ILE A 207 10.71 -10.44 18.91
C ILE A 207 10.62 -11.97 19.02
N SER A 208 11.04 -12.68 17.99
CA SER A 208 11.06 -14.16 17.96
C SER A 208 12.34 -14.77 18.54
N ASN A 209 13.44 -14.04 18.51
CA ASN A 209 14.73 -14.52 19.00
C ASN A 209 14.87 -14.35 20.53
N ARG A 210 14.70 -15.45 21.27
CA ARG A 210 14.82 -15.47 22.74
C ARG A 210 16.18 -15.04 23.32
N LYS A 211 17.22 -14.91 22.50
CA LYS A 211 18.54 -14.43 22.90
C LYS A 211 18.69 -12.91 22.64
N ASN A 212 17.71 -12.28 22.04
CA ASN A 212 17.73 -10.84 21.83
C ASN A 212 17.47 -10.12 23.17
N SER A 213 18.22 -9.06 23.45
CA SER A 213 18.07 -8.28 24.69
C SER A 213 16.72 -7.59 24.84
N ASN A 214 15.99 -7.42 23.72
CA ASN A 214 14.66 -6.83 23.72
C ASN A 214 13.54 -7.86 23.85
N TYR A 215 13.85 -9.18 23.82
CA TYR A 215 12.83 -10.23 23.89
C TYR A 215 12.13 -10.24 25.25
N PHE A 216 10.81 -10.27 25.21
CA PHE A 216 9.97 -10.63 26.33
C PHE A 216 8.98 -11.73 25.92
N ALA A 217 8.64 -12.63 26.86
CA ALA A 217 7.85 -13.83 26.55
C ALA A 217 6.34 -13.55 26.73
N ASP A 218 5.79 -12.64 25.97
CA ASP A 218 4.36 -12.31 25.95
C ASP A 218 3.80 -12.27 24.51
N THR A 219 2.63 -11.73 24.34
CA THR A 219 2.02 -11.42 23.05
C THR A 219 1.90 -9.92 22.89
N ASP A 220 2.29 -9.42 21.72
CA ASP A 220 2.22 -8.01 21.39
C ASP A 220 0.94 -7.72 20.60
N GLY A 221 -0.14 -7.51 21.33
CA GLY A 221 -1.47 -7.28 20.77
C GLY A 221 -1.58 -6.05 19.88
N TYR A 222 -2.70 -5.99 19.16
CA TYR A 222 -3.05 -4.85 18.30
C TYR A 222 -4.55 -4.65 18.28
N GLU A 223 -4.97 -3.39 18.34
CA GLU A 223 -6.36 -2.95 18.23
C GLU A 223 -6.46 -1.80 17.22
N ASN A 224 -7.53 -1.82 16.39
CA ASN A 224 -7.83 -0.77 15.42
C ASN A 224 -9.31 -0.48 15.43
N SER A 225 -9.66 0.80 15.61
CA SER A 225 -11.01 1.33 15.42
C SER A 225 -11.00 2.33 14.28
N SER A 226 -11.86 2.17 13.28
CA SER A 226 -11.81 3.00 12.07
C SER A 226 -13.18 3.39 11.56
N ILE A 227 -13.22 4.53 10.88
CA ILE A 227 -14.39 5.06 10.19
C ILE A 227 -13.99 5.58 8.81
N SER A 228 -14.79 5.29 7.79
CA SER A 228 -14.76 6.03 6.53
C SER A 228 -16.13 6.48 6.12
N ALA A 229 -16.21 7.70 5.59
CA ALA A 229 -17.43 8.24 5.01
C ALA A 229 -17.10 8.92 3.68
N LYS A 230 -17.99 8.78 2.70
CA LYS A 230 -17.87 9.43 1.40
C LYS A 230 -19.24 9.88 0.92
N LEU A 231 -19.33 11.12 0.49
CA LEU A 231 -20.53 11.72 -0.09
C LEU A 231 -20.15 12.35 -1.44
N THR A 232 -20.95 12.10 -2.46
CA THR A 232 -20.87 12.78 -3.76
C THR A 232 -22.26 13.17 -4.20
N HIS A 233 -22.45 14.40 -4.63
CA HIS A 233 -23.70 14.89 -5.15
C HIS A 233 -23.50 15.45 -6.56
N GLU A 234 -24.27 14.93 -7.51
CA GLU A 234 -24.31 15.40 -8.89
C GLU A 234 -25.30 16.56 -9.02
N LEU A 235 -24.82 17.68 -9.49
CA LEU A 235 -25.60 18.88 -9.74
C LEU A 235 -26.00 18.94 -11.23
N ALA A 236 -26.97 19.80 -11.57
CA ALA A 236 -27.34 20.02 -12.97
C ALA A 236 -26.12 20.50 -13.79
N GLY A 237 -26.10 20.19 -15.09
CA GLY A 237 -25.01 20.60 -15.98
C GLY A 237 -23.73 19.76 -15.86
N GLY A 238 -23.75 18.61 -15.19
CA GLY A 238 -22.60 17.72 -15.04
C GLY A 238 -21.61 18.16 -13.95
N HIS A 239 -21.98 19.14 -13.11
CA HIS A 239 -21.19 19.53 -11.98
C HIS A 239 -21.29 18.51 -10.86
N GLN A 240 -20.26 18.37 -10.03
CA GLN A 240 -20.24 17.48 -8.88
C GLN A 240 -19.58 18.15 -7.68
N VAL A 241 -20.06 17.84 -6.50
CA VAL A 241 -19.43 18.22 -5.23
C VAL A 241 -19.33 16.98 -4.35
N GLY A 242 -18.32 16.92 -3.51
CA GLY A 242 -18.18 15.76 -2.63
C GLY A 242 -17.15 15.96 -1.57
N GLY A 243 -17.12 14.98 -0.66
CA GLY A 243 -16.14 14.89 0.39
C GLY A 243 -15.95 13.44 0.80
N SER A 244 -14.79 13.17 1.40
CA SER A 244 -14.50 11.87 2.01
C SER A 244 -13.65 12.05 3.25
N VAL A 245 -13.74 11.09 4.16
CA VAL A 245 -12.90 10.93 5.32
C VAL A 245 -12.59 9.46 5.52
N LEU A 246 -11.36 9.16 5.91
CA LEU A 246 -10.93 7.90 6.51
C LEU A 246 -10.13 8.26 7.76
N TRP A 247 -10.46 7.65 8.88
CA TRP A 247 -9.80 7.86 10.16
C TRP A 247 -9.65 6.54 10.90
N SER A 248 -8.51 6.31 11.53
CA SER A 248 -8.24 5.14 12.36
C SER A 248 -7.53 5.54 13.65
N ASP A 249 -7.96 4.92 14.75
CA ASP A 249 -7.33 4.96 16.06
C ASP A 249 -6.78 3.56 16.34
N ASN A 250 -5.50 3.48 16.72
CA ASN A 250 -4.74 2.26 16.77
C ASN A 250 -3.95 2.17 18.07
N GLN A 251 -3.94 0.98 18.68
CA GLN A 251 -3.10 0.67 19.81
C GLN A 251 -2.32 -0.62 19.55
N GLY A 252 -1.01 -0.61 19.81
CA GLY A 252 -0.16 -1.76 19.58
C GLY A 252 0.92 -1.89 20.64
N GLN A 253 1.21 -3.12 21.05
CA GLN A 253 2.30 -3.45 21.97
C GLN A 253 3.54 -3.87 21.16
N TYR A 254 4.72 -3.79 21.75
CA TYR A 254 5.96 -4.25 21.12
C TYR A 254 7.04 -4.57 22.17
N ASP A 255 7.96 -5.44 21.80
CA ASP A 255 9.13 -5.77 22.61
C ASP A 255 10.23 -4.73 22.49
N ALA A 256 10.76 -4.26 23.60
CA ALA A 256 11.95 -3.41 23.67
C ALA A 256 12.70 -3.58 25.00
N SER A 257 13.83 -2.89 25.12
CA SER A 257 14.51 -2.69 26.39
C SER A 257 15.04 -1.26 26.47
N THR A 258 15.05 -0.70 27.67
CA THR A 258 15.67 0.61 27.92
C THR A 258 17.13 0.41 28.27
N TYR A 259 18.01 1.10 27.55
CA TYR A 259 19.44 1.09 27.83
C TYR A 259 19.78 2.10 28.94
N ASP A 260 20.43 1.66 29.98
CA ASP A 260 20.91 2.48 31.07
C ASP A 260 22.38 2.81 30.86
N PHE A 261 22.66 4.05 30.50
CA PHE A 261 24.03 4.54 30.29
C PHE A 261 24.87 4.59 31.55
N ALA A 262 24.27 4.71 32.74
CA ALA A 262 25.00 4.75 34.00
C ALA A 262 25.55 3.37 34.41
N THR A 263 24.78 2.33 34.14
CA THR A 263 25.15 0.94 34.47
C THR A 263 25.69 0.16 33.26
N ASN A 264 25.61 0.73 32.05
CA ASN A 264 25.97 0.10 30.78
C ASN A 264 25.21 -1.22 30.53
N THR A 265 23.95 -1.28 30.92
CA THR A 265 23.10 -2.46 30.81
C THR A 265 21.75 -2.15 30.16
N SER A 266 21.16 -3.16 29.52
CA SER A 266 19.77 -3.11 29.09
C SER A 266 18.86 -3.67 30.18
N GLY A 267 17.73 -3.02 30.40
CA GLY A 267 16.74 -3.41 31.40
C GLY A 267 15.32 -3.09 30.97
N ALA A 268 14.37 -3.31 31.89
CA ALA A 268 12.96 -3.02 31.71
C ALA A 268 12.26 -3.79 30.56
N GLN A 269 12.74 -4.99 30.17
CA GLN A 269 12.09 -5.83 29.13
C GLN A 269 10.64 -6.20 29.51
N HIS A 270 10.33 -6.30 30.79
CA HIS A 270 8.98 -6.58 31.31
C HIS A 270 8.05 -5.33 31.35
N TYR A 271 8.52 -4.20 30.89
CA TYR A 271 7.68 -3.01 30.76
C TYR A 271 6.73 -3.18 29.56
N ASN A 272 5.47 -2.76 29.70
CA ASN A 272 4.51 -2.78 28.61
C ASN A 272 4.79 -1.65 27.61
N TYR A 273 5.73 -1.89 26.69
CA TYR A 273 6.01 -0.97 25.59
C TYR A 273 4.82 -0.93 24.64
N ARG A 274 4.30 0.25 24.34
CA ARG A 274 3.14 0.41 23.49
C ARG A 274 3.20 1.67 22.63
N ASN A 275 2.50 1.58 21.51
CA ASN A 275 2.25 2.72 20.63
C ASN A 275 0.75 2.96 20.53
N ASP A 276 0.34 4.22 20.68
CA ASP A 276 -0.99 4.69 20.30
C ASP A 276 -0.84 5.57 19.06
N SER A 277 -1.66 5.40 18.03
CA SER A 277 -1.58 6.22 16.84
C SER A 277 -2.95 6.58 16.27
N GLU A 278 -3.08 7.82 15.80
CA GLU A 278 -4.23 8.31 15.08
C GLU A 278 -3.81 8.69 13.66
N ASN A 279 -4.41 8.03 12.67
CA ASN A 279 -4.06 8.21 11.28
C ASN A 279 -5.30 8.51 10.45
N GLY A 280 -5.22 9.48 9.54
CA GLY A 280 -6.39 9.78 8.72
C GLY A 280 -6.13 10.71 7.56
N ALA A 281 -7.11 10.74 6.66
CA ALA A 281 -7.19 11.69 5.55
C ALA A 281 -8.63 12.12 5.34
N ALA A 282 -8.83 13.40 5.03
CA ALA A 282 -10.12 13.98 4.70
C ALA A 282 -9.99 14.93 3.51
N GLN A 283 -11.03 15.05 2.71
CA GLN A 283 -11.08 16.01 1.62
C GLN A 283 -12.48 16.55 1.38
N LEU A 284 -12.51 17.76 0.82
CA LEU A 284 -13.67 18.33 0.13
C LEU A 284 -13.25 18.69 -1.30
N TRP A 285 -14.16 18.53 -2.25
CA TRP A 285 -13.88 18.87 -3.64
C TRP A 285 -15.13 19.33 -4.39
N ALA A 286 -14.90 20.15 -5.42
CA ALA A 286 -15.90 20.51 -6.41
C ALA A 286 -15.32 20.31 -7.80
N GLN A 287 -16.12 19.73 -8.69
CA GLN A 287 -15.79 19.51 -10.10
C GLN A 287 -16.85 20.20 -10.95
N LEU A 288 -16.43 21.12 -11.79
CA LEU A 288 -17.31 21.94 -12.60
C LEU A 288 -17.08 21.63 -14.08
N GLN A 289 -18.14 21.31 -14.78
CA GLN A 289 -18.13 21.19 -16.23
C GLN A 289 -18.31 22.61 -16.82
N LEU A 290 -17.23 23.23 -17.28
CA LEU A 290 -17.24 24.61 -17.80
C LEU A 290 -17.73 24.66 -19.26
N SER A 291 -17.49 23.60 -20.03
CA SER A 291 -18.04 23.36 -21.36
C SER A 291 -18.08 21.85 -21.63
N GLU A 292 -18.59 21.41 -22.77
CA GLU A 292 -18.58 19.98 -23.15
C GLU A 292 -17.16 19.37 -23.12
N GLN A 293 -16.14 20.17 -23.33
CA GLN A 293 -14.74 19.73 -23.43
C GLN A 293 -13.91 20.05 -22.20
N LEU A 294 -14.27 21.10 -21.45
CA LEU A 294 -13.45 21.62 -20.35
C LEU A 294 -14.08 21.37 -19.00
N GLN A 295 -13.37 20.63 -18.16
CA GLN A 295 -13.71 20.36 -16.78
C GLN A 295 -12.63 20.96 -15.85
N THR A 296 -13.04 21.56 -14.73
CA THR A 296 -12.14 22.03 -13.68
C THR A 296 -12.51 21.38 -12.35
N ARG A 297 -11.51 21.04 -11.55
CA ARG A 297 -11.66 20.48 -10.22
C ARG A 297 -10.84 21.30 -9.22
N VAL A 298 -11.45 21.64 -8.10
CA VAL A 298 -10.79 22.18 -6.92
C VAL A 298 -10.95 21.20 -5.76
N GLN A 299 -9.89 21.05 -4.97
CA GLN A 299 -9.87 20.12 -3.84
C GLN A 299 -9.09 20.73 -2.68
N ALA A 300 -9.62 20.61 -1.47
CA ALA A 300 -8.92 20.84 -0.22
C ALA A 300 -8.81 19.51 0.53
N GLY A 301 -7.60 19.14 0.91
CA GLY A 301 -7.27 17.89 1.58
C GLY A 301 -6.54 18.14 2.90
N TYR A 302 -6.76 17.27 3.85
CA TYR A 302 -6.11 17.24 5.17
C TYR A 302 -5.70 15.80 5.47
N SER A 303 -4.50 15.60 6.01
CA SER A 303 -4.11 14.31 6.58
C SER A 303 -3.30 14.47 7.85
N THR A 304 -3.35 13.44 8.69
CA THR A 304 -2.53 13.35 9.91
C THR A 304 -1.95 11.96 10.08
N ASP A 305 -0.73 11.94 10.62
CA ASP A 305 -0.03 10.77 11.11
C ASP A 305 0.49 11.14 12.51
N ASP A 306 -0.22 10.69 13.55
CA ASP A 306 0.06 11.00 14.96
C ASP A 306 0.45 9.71 15.68
N GLY A 307 1.70 9.59 16.08
CA GLY A 307 2.25 8.45 16.80
C GLY A 307 2.74 8.84 18.18
N LYS A 308 2.26 8.14 19.20
CA LYS A 308 2.67 8.23 20.61
C LYS A 308 3.28 6.92 21.02
N SER A 309 4.54 6.94 21.43
CA SER A 309 5.24 5.77 21.96
C SER A 309 5.46 5.94 23.46
N TYR A 310 5.23 4.88 24.20
CA TYR A 310 5.43 4.86 25.65
C TYR A 310 6.56 3.90 26.00
N SER A 311 7.54 4.41 26.73
CA SER A 311 8.69 3.68 27.27
C SER A 311 8.89 4.03 28.74
N PRO A 312 9.64 3.23 29.52
CA PRO A 312 9.96 3.62 30.89
C PRO A 312 10.98 4.77 30.91
N THR A 313 10.96 5.57 31.95
CA THR A 313 11.91 6.69 32.15
C THR A 313 13.36 6.22 32.32
N SER A 314 13.57 5.02 32.86
CA SER A 314 14.86 4.33 32.95
C SER A 314 14.66 2.84 33.12
N ALA A 315 15.74 2.05 33.08
CA ALA A 315 15.71 0.62 33.32
C ALA A 315 15.13 0.23 34.70
N THR A 316 15.18 1.13 35.67
CA THR A 316 14.71 0.92 37.06
C THR A 316 13.47 1.73 37.42
N HIS A 317 13.17 2.80 36.68
CA HIS A 317 11.99 3.66 36.88
C HIS A 317 10.98 3.40 35.78
N LEU A 318 9.95 2.64 36.06
CA LEU A 318 8.95 2.16 35.10
C LEU A 318 7.77 3.13 34.88
N ALA A 319 7.92 4.41 35.25
CA ALA A 319 6.93 5.42 34.91
C ALA A 319 6.94 5.72 33.41
N ASP A 320 5.76 5.92 32.83
CA ASP A 320 5.61 6.22 31.41
C ASP A 320 6.37 7.50 31.01
N GLN A 321 7.19 7.38 29.97
CA GLN A 321 7.74 8.49 29.22
C GLN A 321 7.11 8.51 27.83
N LEU A 322 6.51 9.61 27.47
CA LEU A 322 5.86 9.82 26.17
C LEU A 322 6.86 10.35 25.16
N SER A 323 6.94 9.67 24.00
CA SER A 323 7.55 10.22 22.78
C SER A 323 6.44 10.43 21.74
N LEU A 324 6.31 11.67 21.25
CA LEU A 324 5.31 12.08 20.27
C LEU A 324 5.98 12.46 18.95
N PHE A 325 5.45 11.90 17.86
CA PHE A 325 5.72 12.34 16.50
C PHE A 325 4.39 12.51 15.76
N ARG A 326 4.08 13.74 15.37
CA ARG A 326 2.88 14.06 14.63
C ARG A 326 3.23 14.81 13.35
N THR A 327 2.69 14.35 12.24
CA THR A 327 2.68 15.06 10.95
C THR A 327 1.26 15.51 10.64
N VAL A 328 1.09 16.76 10.23
CA VAL A 328 -0.13 17.30 9.64
C VAL A 328 0.20 17.79 8.24
N GLN A 329 -0.63 17.44 7.26
CA GLN A 329 -0.50 17.91 5.89
C GLN A 329 -1.81 18.56 5.44
N GLU A 330 -1.70 19.74 4.84
CA GLU A 330 -2.80 20.45 4.19
C GLU A 330 -2.48 20.60 2.69
N GLN A 331 -3.39 20.17 1.85
CA GLN A 331 -3.20 20.12 0.40
C GLN A 331 -4.35 20.84 -0.31
N TYR A 332 -4.01 21.76 -1.21
CA TYR A 332 -4.96 22.45 -2.07
C TYR A 332 -4.58 22.18 -3.52
N VAL A 333 -5.54 21.72 -4.31
CA VAL A 333 -5.33 21.35 -5.71
C VAL A 333 -6.35 22.07 -6.58
N TRP A 334 -5.86 22.68 -7.65
CA TRP A 334 -6.66 23.13 -8.77
C TRP A 334 -6.18 22.41 -10.03
N GLN A 335 -7.07 21.69 -10.69
CA GLN A 335 -6.77 20.89 -11.87
C GLN A 335 -7.83 21.12 -12.95
N ASN A 336 -7.38 21.23 -14.20
CA ASN A 336 -8.22 21.33 -15.38
C ASN A 336 -7.96 20.13 -16.30
N GLU A 337 -9.02 19.67 -16.97
CA GLU A 337 -8.98 18.66 -18.02
C GLU A 337 -9.68 19.21 -19.25
N LEU A 338 -8.98 19.24 -20.38
CA LEU A 338 -9.52 19.60 -21.68
C LEU A 338 -9.52 18.36 -22.58
N SER A 339 -10.71 17.92 -22.97
CA SER A 339 -10.89 16.85 -23.94
C SER A 339 -10.72 17.41 -25.36
N LEU A 340 -9.81 16.80 -26.12
CA LEU A 340 -9.52 17.13 -27.53
C LEU A 340 -9.96 15.96 -28.42
N PRO A 341 -10.16 16.17 -29.74
CA PRO A 341 -10.60 15.10 -30.65
C PRO A 341 -9.74 13.83 -30.58
N ASN A 342 -8.42 13.97 -30.38
CA ASN A 342 -7.48 12.84 -30.38
C ASN A 342 -6.78 12.66 -29.02
N GLY A 343 -7.25 13.29 -27.93
CA GLY A 343 -6.55 13.18 -26.66
C GLY A 343 -7.10 14.07 -25.57
N LYS A 344 -6.31 14.23 -24.50
CA LYS A 344 -6.64 15.04 -23.34
C LYS A 344 -5.44 15.85 -22.89
N THR A 345 -5.67 17.08 -22.48
CA THR A 345 -4.67 17.92 -21.81
C THR A 345 -5.11 18.15 -20.37
N THR A 346 -4.16 17.99 -19.46
CA THR A 346 -4.36 18.26 -18.03
C THR A 346 -3.37 19.33 -17.58
N TRP A 347 -3.79 20.30 -16.80
CA TRP A 347 -2.89 21.27 -16.16
C TRP A 347 -3.45 21.71 -14.83
N GLY A 348 -2.59 22.18 -13.95
CA GLY A 348 -3.03 22.59 -12.63
C GLY A 348 -1.93 23.18 -11.77
N ALA A 349 -2.35 23.59 -10.58
CA ALA A 349 -1.51 24.09 -9.51
C ALA A 349 -1.84 23.37 -8.21
N GLU A 350 -0.82 23.16 -7.37
CA GLU A 350 -0.96 22.55 -6.06
C GLU A 350 -0.19 23.38 -5.03
N TYR A 351 -0.73 23.41 -3.82
CA TYR A 351 -0.06 23.88 -2.62
C TYR A 351 -0.14 22.79 -1.56
N LEU A 352 0.99 22.41 -1.00
CA LEU A 352 1.12 21.43 0.08
C LEU A 352 1.87 22.06 1.23
N GLU A 353 1.28 22.09 2.41
CA GLU A 353 1.92 22.45 3.67
C GLU A 353 2.08 21.20 4.53
N GLN A 354 3.28 21.02 5.09
CA GLN A 354 3.61 19.93 6.02
C GLN A 354 4.09 20.54 7.33
N ARG A 355 3.45 20.18 8.43
CA ARG A 355 3.81 20.61 9.79
C ARG A 355 4.05 19.40 10.67
N ILE A 356 5.07 19.49 11.53
CA ILE A 356 5.37 18.45 12.52
C ILE A 356 5.26 18.97 13.94
N GLN A 357 4.86 18.07 14.85
CA GLN A 357 4.93 18.26 16.29
C GLN A 357 5.66 17.07 16.90
N SER A 358 6.53 17.32 17.86
CA SER A 358 7.31 16.27 18.52
C SER A 358 7.68 16.70 19.92
N THR A 359 7.85 15.72 20.82
CA THR A 359 8.51 15.90 22.12
C THR A 359 9.98 16.23 21.96
N GLU A 360 10.58 15.81 20.84
CA GLU A 360 11.94 16.15 20.47
C GLU A 360 12.04 17.58 19.93
N HIS A 361 13.22 18.20 20.09
CA HIS A 361 13.45 19.54 19.58
C HIS A 361 13.85 19.53 18.10
N PHE A 362 13.02 20.15 17.25
CA PHE A 362 13.32 20.39 15.84
C PHE A 362 13.47 21.88 15.57
N PRO A 363 14.58 22.34 14.98
CA PRO A 363 14.79 23.75 14.65
C PRO A 363 13.83 24.26 13.56
N THR A 364 13.35 23.38 12.67
CA THR A 364 12.36 23.66 11.63
C THR A 364 11.26 22.62 11.74
N ARG A 365 10.00 23.06 11.75
CA ARG A 365 8.82 22.19 11.97
C ARG A 365 7.78 22.28 10.86
N ASP A 366 8.02 23.08 9.85
CA ASP A 366 7.13 23.28 8.72
C ASP A 366 7.89 23.42 7.42
N ARG A 367 7.24 23.05 6.33
CA ARG A 367 7.67 23.34 4.96
C ARG A 367 6.45 23.41 4.04
N ASP A 368 6.56 24.20 3.00
CA ASP A 368 5.55 24.29 1.95
C ASP A 368 6.15 24.00 0.57
N ILE A 369 5.28 23.48 -0.30
CA ILE A 369 5.60 23.14 -1.68
C ILE A 369 4.54 23.74 -2.59
N LYS A 370 4.94 24.57 -3.52
CA LYS A 370 4.10 25.15 -4.59
C LYS A 370 4.43 24.47 -5.89
N SER A 371 3.42 24.04 -6.61
CA SER A 371 3.65 23.23 -7.80
C SER A 371 2.79 23.67 -8.97
N LEU A 372 3.36 23.57 -10.16
CA LEU A 372 2.65 23.68 -11.43
C LEU A 372 2.87 22.40 -12.23
N LEU A 373 1.81 21.91 -12.86
CA LEU A 373 1.88 20.69 -13.65
C LEU A 373 1.13 20.85 -14.98
N ALA A 374 1.59 20.12 -15.98
CA ALA A 374 0.91 19.96 -17.26
C ALA A 374 1.13 18.53 -17.79
N GLY A 375 0.10 17.97 -18.42
CA GLY A 375 0.13 16.66 -19.03
C GLY A 375 -0.63 16.66 -20.34
N TYR A 376 -0.19 15.85 -21.29
CA TYR A 376 -0.86 15.64 -22.56
C TYR A 376 -0.89 14.16 -22.89
N MET A 377 -2.08 13.65 -23.15
CA MET A 377 -2.31 12.30 -23.68
C MET A 377 -2.92 12.44 -25.07
N VAL A 378 -2.32 11.78 -26.05
CA VAL A 378 -2.78 11.85 -27.44
C VAL A 378 -2.67 10.49 -28.11
N LYS A 379 -3.63 10.20 -28.98
CA LYS A 379 -3.60 9.07 -29.89
C LYS A 379 -3.20 9.55 -31.28
N LEU A 380 -2.00 9.19 -31.71
CA LEU A 380 -1.44 9.49 -33.04
C LEU A 380 -1.62 8.26 -33.94
N ASN A 381 -2.65 8.24 -34.77
CA ASN A 381 -3.11 7.06 -35.50
C ASN A 381 -3.47 5.91 -34.53
N THR A 382 -2.58 4.92 -34.43
CA THR A 382 -2.72 3.76 -33.52
C THR A 382 -1.85 3.88 -32.27
N THR A 383 -0.88 4.80 -32.24
CA THR A 383 0.09 4.98 -31.17
C THR A 383 -0.49 5.87 -30.06
N ASP A 384 -0.48 5.42 -28.84
CA ASP A 384 -0.83 6.21 -27.67
C ASP A 384 0.45 6.84 -27.08
N VAL A 385 0.42 8.16 -26.84
CA VAL A 385 1.53 8.93 -26.27
C VAL A 385 1.04 9.70 -25.06
N GLN A 386 1.81 9.67 -23.99
CA GLN A 386 1.57 10.45 -22.76
C GLN A 386 2.84 11.18 -22.38
N ALA A 387 2.77 12.49 -22.19
CA ALA A 387 3.86 13.34 -21.71
C ALA A 387 3.38 14.18 -20.53
N ASN A 388 4.22 14.31 -19.50
CA ASN A 388 3.92 15.12 -18.32
C ASN A 388 5.15 15.92 -17.91
N ILE A 389 4.93 17.11 -17.38
CA ILE A 389 5.93 17.97 -16.76
C ILE A 389 5.37 18.57 -15.48
N ARG A 390 6.23 18.70 -14.48
CA ARG A 390 5.89 19.34 -13.21
C ARG A 390 7.09 20.15 -12.70
N HIS A 391 6.79 21.29 -12.10
CA HIS A 391 7.73 22.13 -11.39
C HIS A 391 7.26 22.30 -9.95
N ASP A 392 8.11 21.95 -9.02
CA ASP A 392 7.89 22.08 -7.58
C ASP A 392 8.87 23.12 -7.01
N ASP A 393 8.36 24.08 -6.25
CA ASP A 393 9.14 25.04 -5.48
C ASP A 393 8.94 24.75 -3.99
N ASN A 394 9.99 24.25 -3.36
CA ASN A 394 9.98 23.79 -1.97
C ASN A 394 10.73 24.82 -1.09
N SER A 395 10.10 25.24 -0.01
CA SER A 395 10.66 26.25 0.91
C SER A 395 11.99 25.87 1.57
N GLN A 396 12.35 24.56 1.61
CA GLN A 396 13.61 24.08 2.19
C GLN A 396 14.71 23.80 1.14
N TYR A 397 14.35 23.34 -0.07
CA TYR A 397 15.31 22.81 -1.05
C TYR A 397 15.31 23.58 -2.37
N GLY A 398 14.47 24.61 -2.50
CA GLY A 398 14.29 25.33 -3.74
C GLY A 398 13.52 24.51 -4.79
N SER A 399 13.81 24.76 -6.06
CA SER A 399 12.99 24.29 -7.17
C SER A 399 13.50 22.97 -7.76
N GLU A 400 12.56 22.06 -8.09
CA GLU A 400 12.81 20.82 -8.81
C GLU A 400 11.83 20.68 -9.98
N ALA A 401 12.34 20.24 -11.15
CA ALA A 401 11.53 19.95 -12.32
C ALA A 401 11.57 18.46 -12.63
N THR A 402 10.40 17.86 -12.84
CA THR A 402 10.26 16.45 -13.21
C THR A 402 9.44 16.31 -14.48
N TYR A 403 9.74 15.28 -15.28
CA TYR A 403 9.02 15.00 -16.51
C TYR A 403 8.87 13.50 -16.73
N SER A 404 7.91 13.11 -17.55
CA SER A 404 7.76 11.73 -18.04
C SER A 404 7.25 11.71 -19.46
N LEU A 405 7.64 10.66 -20.19
CA LEU A 405 7.17 10.34 -21.53
C LEU A 405 6.90 8.84 -21.61
N ALA A 406 5.73 8.47 -22.09
CA ALA A 406 5.36 7.07 -22.33
C ALA A 406 4.72 6.94 -23.71
N ILE A 407 5.08 5.87 -24.42
CA ILE A 407 4.59 5.56 -25.76
C ILE A 407 4.13 4.11 -25.76
N SER A 408 2.95 3.84 -26.31
CA SER A 408 2.41 2.48 -26.47
C SER A 408 1.91 2.28 -27.89
N GLN A 409 2.34 1.19 -28.50
CA GLN A 409 1.94 0.78 -29.85
C GLN A 409 1.15 -0.52 -29.81
N PRO A 410 -0.14 -0.52 -30.18
CA PRO A 410 -0.89 -1.73 -30.42
C PRO A 410 -0.30 -2.53 -31.60
N MET A 411 -0.20 -3.85 -31.43
CA MET A 411 0.35 -4.79 -32.41
C MET A 411 -0.73 -5.71 -33.01
N GLY A 412 -1.99 -5.51 -32.65
CA GLY A 412 -3.12 -6.34 -33.04
C GLY A 412 -3.36 -7.53 -32.08
N GLN A 413 -4.53 -8.17 -32.19
CA GLN A 413 -4.95 -9.34 -31.43
C GLN A 413 -4.77 -9.19 -29.90
N GLY A 414 -4.99 -7.99 -29.35
CA GLY A 414 -4.86 -7.70 -27.91
C GLY A 414 -3.42 -7.41 -27.43
N TRP A 415 -2.41 -7.54 -28.31
CA TRP A 415 -1.02 -7.23 -27.99
C TRP A 415 -0.71 -5.73 -28.11
N SER A 416 0.12 -5.23 -27.23
CA SER A 416 0.73 -3.90 -27.32
C SER A 416 2.13 -3.93 -26.70
N THR A 417 3.02 -3.09 -27.23
CA THR A 417 4.35 -2.87 -26.67
C THR A 417 4.55 -1.39 -26.41
N GLY A 418 5.52 -1.03 -25.56
CA GLY A 418 5.80 0.38 -25.34
C GLY A 418 7.03 0.59 -24.48
N VAL A 419 7.36 1.86 -24.37
CA VAL A 419 8.48 2.38 -23.58
C VAL A 419 7.98 3.51 -22.68
N ALA A 420 8.59 3.65 -21.51
CA ALA A 420 8.35 4.79 -20.63
C ALA A 420 9.67 5.28 -20.05
N HIS A 421 9.79 6.60 -19.93
CA HIS A 421 10.88 7.30 -19.29
C HIS A 421 10.31 8.33 -18.32
N GLY A 422 10.91 8.46 -17.13
CA GLY A 422 10.50 9.47 -16.17
C GLY A 422 11.57 9.79 -15.15
N THR A 423 11.47 10.99 -14.58
CA THR A 423 12.32 11.45 -13.48
C THR A 423 11.52 11.56 -12.19
N GLY A 424 12.19 11.43 -11.07
CA GLY A 424 11.59 11.58 -9.75
C GLY A 424 12.54 12.23 -8.77
N PHE A 425 12.00 12.70 -7.65
CA PHE A 425 12.80 13.19 -6.54
C PHE A 425 12.08 12.92 -5.20
N ARG A 426 12.87 12.93 -4.11
CA ARG A 426 12.36 12.91 -2.73
C ARG A 426 13.13 13.93 -1.88
N ALA A 427 12.39 14.74 -1.16
CA ALA A 427 12.97 15.60 -0.14
C ALA A 427 13.34 14.75 1.10
N PRO A 428 14.47 15.02 1.79
CA PRO A 428 14.74 14.40 3.08
C PRO A 428 13.62 14.63 4.08
N SER A 429 13.37 13.66 4.95
CA SER A 429 12.38 13.78 6.03
C SER A 429 12.89 14.70 7.14
N PHE A 430 11.98 15.17 8.02
CA PHE A 430 12.39 16.01 9.14
C PHE A 430 13.33 15.28 10.09
N ASN A 431 13.16 13.95 10.31
CA ASN A 431 14.08 13.17 11.13
C ASN A 431 15.47 13.07 10.51
N GLU A 432 15.56 12.83 9.20
CA GLU A 432 16.85 12.78 8.49
C GLU A 432 17.60 14.11 8.59
N LEU A 433 16.90 15.24 8.64
CA LEU A 433 17.51 16.56 8.69
C LEU A 433 17.81 17.04 10.10
N TYR A 434 16.91 16.81 11.06
CA TYR A 434 16.87 17.60 12.30
C TYR A 434 16.69 16.78 13.58
N TYR A 435 16.55 15.45 13.51
CA TYR A 435 16.42 14.65 14.74
C TYR A 435 17.65 14.84 15.62
N PRO A 436 17.50 15.15 16.93
CA PRO A 436 18.61 15.43 17.83
C PRO A 436 19.69 14.33 17.80
N PHE A 437 20.97 14.73 17.68
CA PHE A 437 22.16 13.85 17.63
C PHE A 437 22.22 12.86 16.46
N TYR A 438 21.25 12.91 15.53
CA TYR A 438 21.15 12.02 14.38
C TYR A 438 21.03 12.79 13.06
N GLY A 439 20.22 13.84 13.01
CA GLY A 439 19.88 14.56 11.78
C GLY A 439 21.06 15.33 11.16
N VAL A 440 21.08 15.39 9.83
CA VAL A 440 22.08 16.11 9.03
C VAL A 440 21.39 17.14 8.15
N ALA A 441 21.43 18.41 8.56
CA ALA A 441 20.72 19.52 7.91
C ALA A 441 21.21 19.84 6.48
N THR A 442 22.34 19.29 6.04
CA THR A 442 22.95 19.49 4.73
C THR A 442 22.61 18.41 3.70
N LEU A 443 21.75 17.46 4.05
CA LEU A 443 21.30 16.42 3.11
C LEU A 443 20.64 17.04 1.89
N LYS A 444 20.94 16.48 0.73
CA LYS A 444 20.36 16.87 -0.56
C LYS A 444 19.16 15.99 -0.90
N PRO A 445 18.19 16.49 -1.67
CA PRO A 445 17.13 15.65 -2.21
C PRO A 445 17.70 14.49 -3.04
N GLU A 446 17.05 13.34 -2.90
CA GLU A 446 17.29 12.18 -3.76
C GLU A 446 16.66 12.45 -5.13
N LYS A 447 17.31 12.01 -6.20
CA LYS A 447 16.82 12.15 -7.58
C LYS A 447 16.84 10.81 -8.28
N SER A 448 15.86 10.56 -9.13
CA SER A 448 15.80 9.31 -9.87
C SER A 448 15.55 9.50 -11.36
N ARG A 449 16.00 8.49 -12.12
CA ARG A 449 15.71 8.31 -13.53
C ARG A 449 15.24 6.88 -13.75
N ASN A 450 14.04 6.72 -14.28
CA ASN A 450 13.42 5.43 -14.55
C ASN A 450 13.22 5.22 -16.05
N ASP A 451 13.66 4.08 -16.58
CA ASP A 451 13.47 3.64 -17.95
C ASP A 451 12.76 2.27 -17.95
N GLU A 452 11.74 2.11 -18.78
CA GLU A 452 10.94 0.89 -18.89
C GLU A 452 10.65 0.51 -20.32
N VAL A 453 10.63 -0.79 -20.59
CA VAL A 453 10.11 -1.38 -21.82
C VAL A 453 9.09 -2.46 -21.41
N PHE A 454 7.95 -2.50 -22.09
CA PHE A 454 6.93 -3.50 -21.76
C PHE A 454 6.32 -4.15 -22.99
N LEU A 455 5.86 -5.39 -22.77
CA LEU A 455 4.97 -6.14 -23.66
C LEU A 455 3.71 -6.47 -22.87
N ARG A 456 2.53 -6.15 -23.40
CA ARG A 456 1.24 -6.40 -22.77
C ARG A 456 0.32 -7.15 -23.72
N TYR A 457 -0.36 -8.15 -23.17
CA TYR A 457 -1.50 -8.80 -23.81
C TYR A 457 -2.78 -8.51 -23.02
N GLN A 458 -3.85 -8.18 -23.72
CA GLN A 458 -5.14 -7.92 -23.14
C GLN A 458 -6.26 -8.50 -24.01
N GLY A 459 -6.63 -9.74 -23.69
CA GLY A 459 -7.74 -10.45 -24.27
C GLY A 459 -8.96 -10.46 -23.34
N GLU A 460 -10.03 -11.12 -23.75
CA GLU A 460 -11.26 -11.25 -22.96
C GLU A 460 -11.08 -12.10 -21.70
N GLN A 461 -10.34 -13.20 -21.82
CA GLN A 461 -10.15 -14.20 -20.75
C GLN A 461 -8.81 -14.08 -20.04
N PHE A 462 -7.78 -13.52 -20.69
CA PHE A 462 -6.42 -13.43 -20.17
C PHE A 462 -5.86 -12.03 -20.33
N ARG A 463 -5.10 -11.62 -19.32
CA ARG A 463 -4.28 -10.40 -19.34
C ARG A 463 -2.88 -10.76 -18.88
N SER A 464 -1.88 -10.21 -19.54
CA SER A 464 -0.51 -10.34 -19.09
C SER A 464 0.28 -9.08 -19.37
N ARG A 465 1.30 -8.85 -18.55
CA ARG A 465 2.28 -7.78 -18.75
C ARG A 465 3.65 -8.27 -18.35
N LEU A 466 4.61 -8.09 -19.25
CA LEU A 466 6.03 -8.23 -19.01
C LEU A 466 6.66 -6.86 -19.06
N THR A 467 7.37 -6.45 -18.01
CA THR A 467 8.06 -5.16 -17.95
C THR A 467 9.52 -5.41 -17.58
N VAL A 468 10.43 -4.83 -18.35
CA VAL A 468 11.86 -4.70 -18.02
C VAL A 468 12.09 -3.25 -17.61
N PHE A 469 12.71 -3.04 -16.47
CA PHE A 469 12.90 -1.70 -15.92
C PHE A 469 14.30 -1.49 -15.36
N ARG A 470 14.72 -0.22 -15.36
CA ARG A 470 15.91 0.27 -14.68
C ARG A 470 15.60 1.63 -14.05
N ASN A 471 15.85 1.75 -12.75
CA ASN A 471 15.73 2.99 -12.00
C ASN A 471 17.07 3.30 -11.32
N GLU A 472 17.65 4.44 -11.64
CA GLU A 472 18.88 4.96 -11.04
C GLU A 472 18.50 6.04 -10.04
N VAL A 473 18.92 5.88 -8.77
CA VAL A 473 18.66 6.83 -7.69
C VAL A 473 19.98 7.46 -7.26
N LYS A 474 20.10 8.78 -7.41
CA LYS A 474 21.25 9.58 -6.99
C LYS A 474 21.00 10.26 -5.66
N ASN A 475 22.08 10.52 -4.90
CA ASN A 475 22.03 11.10 -3.56
C ASN A 475 21.17 10.28 -2.59
N LEU A 476 21.14 8.95 -2.76
CA LEU A 476 20.36 8.06 -1.89
C LEU A 476 20.72 8.31 -0.42
N ILE A 477 19.70 8.55 0.41
CA ILE A 477 19.86 8.79 1.83
C ILE A 477 19.80 7.45 2.57
N GLN A 478 20.88 7.10 3.25
CA GLN A 478 20.97 5.91 4.10
C GLN A 478 21.71 6.23 5.39
N TYR A 479 21.54 5.36 6.38
CA TYR A 479 22.32 5.41 7.61
C TYR A 479 23.78 5.04 7.33
N ASP A 480 24.68 5.95 7.66
CA ASP A 480 26.12 5.76 7.58
C ASP A 480 26.69 5.48 8.98
N ALA A 481 27.11 4.23 9.18
CA ALA A 481 27.64 3.79 10.48
C ALA A 481 28.97 4.44 10.86
N SER A 482 29.68 5.07 9.93
CA SER A 482 30.95 5.77 10.22
C SER A 482 30.76 7.11 10.92
N ILE A 483 29.59 7.73 10.70
CA ILE A 483 29.22 9.02 11.31
C ILE A 483 27.99 8.90 12.22
N PHE A 484 27.41 7.70 12.35
CA PHE A 484 26.18 7.41 13.12
C PHE A 484 24.98 8.29 12.75
N ALA A 485 24.85 8.66 11.47
CA ALA A 485 23.86 9.60 10.97
C ALA A 485 23.41 9.26 9.55
N PRO A 486 22.30 9.80 9.05
CA PRO A 486 21.93 9.70 7.64
C PRO A 486 22.91 10.47 6.76
N ASN A 487 23.20 9.93 5.59
CA ASN A 487 24.13 10.52 4.64
C ASN A 487 23.65 10.28 3.20
N ASN A 488 23.95 11.21 2.29
CA ASN A 488 23.78 10.98 0.86
C ASN A 488 24.95 10.10 0.36
N ILE A 489 24.78 8.78 0.40
CA ILE A 489 25.85 7.81 0.16
C ILE A 489 26.13 7.51 -1.31
N GLY A 490 25.52 8.27 -2.25
CA GLY A 490 25.83 8.09 -3.66
C GLY A 490 24.68 7.60 -4.51
N GLU A 491 24.88 6.52 -5.27
CA GLU A 491 23.93 6.03 -6.26
C GLU A 491 23.42 4.63 -5.90
N ALA A 492 22.15 4.34 -6.20
CA ALA A 492 21.62 2.99 -6.19
C ALA A 492 21.02 2.67 -7.57
N GLN A 493 21.22 1.44 -8.01
CA GLN A 493 20.60 0.92 -9.22
C GLN A 493 19.57 -0.15 -8.86
N LEU A 494 18.34 0.06 -9.32
CA LEU A 494 17.21 -0.86 -9.17
C LEU A 494 16.82 -1.31 -10.58
N GLN A 495 17.13 -2.56 -10.95
CA GLN A 495 16.80 -3.08 -12.28
C GLN A 495 16.17 -4.46 -12.16
N GLY A 496 15.32 -4.79 -13.12
CA GLY A 496 14.65 -6.07 -13.04
C GLY A 496 13.66 -6.35 -14.14
N VAL A 497 12.96 -7.46 -13.94
CA VAL A 497 11.90 -7.96 -14.81
C VAL A 497 10.70 -8.30 -13.96
N SER A 498 9.53 -7.79 -14.32
CA SER A 498 8.25 -8.12 -13.71
C SER A 498 7.34 -8.75 -14.74
N LEU A 499 6.82 -9.93 -14.42
CA LEU A 499 5.79 -10.64 -15.21
C LEU A 499 4.54 -10.76 -14.37
N SER A 500 3.39 -10.38 -14.92
CA SER A 500 2.07 -10.64 -14.33
C SER A 500 1.17 -11.35 -15.33
N LEU A 501 0.35 -12.26 -14.81
CA LEU A 501 -0.66 -13.00 -15.56
C LEU A 501 -1.93 -13.08 -14.73
N ASP A 502 -3.08 -12.86 -15.38
CA ASP A 502 -4.40 -13.01 -14.78
C ASP A 502 -5.35 -13.60 -15.84
N GLY A 503 -6.07 -14.63 -15.48
CA GLY A 503 -6.97 -15.34 -16.37
C GLY A 503 -8.26 -15.76 -15.68
N SER A 504 -9.35 -15.72 -16.45
CA SER A 504 -10.68 -16.15 -16.02
C SER A 504 -11.34 -17.00 -17.08
N LEU A 505 -11.46 -18.29 -16.80
CA LEU A 505 -12.11 -19.32 -17.61
C LEU A 505 -13.20 -19.94 -16.74
N SER A 506 -14.39 -19.31 -16.69
CA SER A 506 -15.48 -19.77 -15.82
C SER A 506 -15.64 -21.29 -15.84
N PRO A 507 -15.66 -21.96 -14.67
CA PRO A 507 -15.67 -21.41 -13.30
C PRO A 507 -14.28 -21.15 -12.70
N VAL A 508 -13.20 -21.28 -13.45
CA VAL A 508 -11.80 -21.25 -12.98
C VAL A 508 -11.18 -19.87 -13.15
N HIS A 509 -10.41 -19.45 -12.15
CA HIS A 509 -9.59 -18.25 -12.17
C HIS A 509 -8.16 -18.62 -11.84
N VAL A 510 -7.21 -18.21 -12.67
CA VAL A 510 -5.78 -18.49 -12.48
C VAL A 510 -4.97 -17.22 -12.68
N GLY A 511 -3.88 -17.11 -11.99
CA GLY A 511 -2.97 -16.01 -12.23
C GLY A 511 -1.75 -16.06 -11.33
N GLY A 512 -0.93 -15.04 -11.46
CA GLY A 512 0.27 -14.92 -10.68
C GLY A 512 1.20 -13.85 -11.19
N ASN A 513 2.32 -13.74 -10.52
CA ASN A 513 3.40 -12.86 -10.91
C ASN A 513 4.75 -13.51 -10.58
N TYR A 514 5.77 -13.03 -11.26
CA TYR A 514 7.16 -13.32 -10.96
C TYR A 514 7.97 -12.05 -11.16
N ASP A 515 8.80 -11.72 -10.16
CA ASP A 515 9.66 -10.57 -10.18
C ASP A 515 11.13 -11.02 -9.98
N TYR A 516 11.98 -10.58 -10.88
CA TYR A 516 13.43 -10.58 -10.74
C TYR A 516 13.87 -9.14 -10.45
N LEU A 517 14.58 -8.92 -9.33
CA LEU A 517 15.05 -7.62 -8.90
C LEU A 517 16.55 -7.68 -8.57
N ASP A 518 17.31 -6.83 -9.21
CA ASP A 518 18.68 -6.54 -8.85
C ASP A 518 18.78 -5.10 -8.31
N ALA A 519 18.74 -4.97 -6.98
CA ALA A 519 18.81 -3.71 -6.26
C ALA A 519 20.19 -3.59 -5.61
N THR A 520 21.03 -2.71 -6.10
CA THR A 520 22.47 -2.65 -5.77
C THR A 520 22.90 -1.23 -5.43
N ASP A 521 23.71 -1.10 -4.40
CA ASP A 521 24.44 0.12 -4.08
C ASP A 521 25.54 0.34 -5.14
N GLN A 522 25.62 1.54 -5.69
CA GLN A 522 26.59 1.98 -6.70
C GLN A 522 27.34 3.22 -6.22
N SER A 523 27.50 3.35 -4.90
CA SER A 523 28.02 4.58 -4.26
C SER A 523 29.52 4.78 -4.40
N GLY A 524 30.28 3.74 -4.75
CA GLY A 524 31.75 3.78 -4.67
C GLY A 524 32.29 3.79 -3.23
N LEU A 525 31.42 3.61 -2.20
CA LEU A 525 31.79 3.59 -0.79
C LEU A 525 31.95 2.15 -0.26
N ALA A 526 32.03 1.98 1.06
CA ALA A 526 32.25 0.66 1.71
C ALA A 526 31.16 -0.38 1.41
N THR A 527 29.96 0.04 0.97
CA THR A 527 28.84 -0.81 0.58
C THR A 527 28.66 -0.96 -0.92
N ASP A 528 29.56 -0.40 -1.73
CA ASP A 528 29.49 -0.49 -3.19
C ASP A 528 29.40 -1.93 -3.70
N GLY A 529 28.55 -2.16 -4.70
CA GLY A 529 28.25 -3.47 -5.25
C GLY A 529 27.40 -4.37 -4.38
N ARG A 530 27.07 -3.99 -3.13
CA ARG A 530 26.22 -4.77 -2.22
C ARG A 530 24.75 -4.61 -2.53
N LYS A 531 23.96 -5.62 -2.16
CA LYS A 531 22.50 -5.59 -2.33
C LYS A 531 21.88 -4.66 -1.29
N LEU A 532 20.87 -3.91 -1.71
CA LEU A 532 20.07 -3.12 -0.78
C LEU A 532 19.34 -4.06 0.20
N ALA A 533 19.29 -3.66 1.47
CA ALA A 533 18.75 -4.49 2.55
C ALA A 533 17.27 -4.80 2.35
N ARG A 534 16.83 -6.02 2.72
CA ARG A 534 15.44 -6.49 2.75
C ARG A 534 14.76 -6.63 1.39
N ARG A 535 15.53 -6.65 0.27
CA ARG A 535 15.02 -6.91 -1.07
C ARG A 535 15.44 -8.29 -1.54
N ALA A 536 14.44 -9.16 -1.77
CA ALA A 536 14.70 -10.46 -2.37
C ALA A 536 14.93 -10.31 -3.87
N LYS A 537 15.92 -11.02 -4.40
CA LYS A 537 16.24 -11.03 -5.83
C LYS A 537 15.13 -11.69 -6.66
N HIS A 538 14.47 -12.68 -6.08
CA HIS A 538 13.37 -13.42 -6.71
C HIS A 538 12.18 -13.42 -5.79
N SER A 539 11.02 -13.06 -6.28
CA SER A 539 9.74 -13.17 -5.59
C SER A 539 8.63 -13.48 -6.58
N GLY A 540 7.57 -14.10 -6.11
CA GLY A 540 6.41 -14.34 -6.95
C GLY A 540 5.26 -14.98 -6.18
N MET A 541 4.11 -14.97 -6.80
CA MET A 541 2.90 -15.59 -6.30
C MET A 541 2.13 -16.21 -7.45
N VAL A 542 1.57 -17.38 -7.24
CA VAL A 542 0.60 -18.00 -8.15
C VAL A 542 -0.66 -18.33 -7.39
N TYR A 543 -1.78 -18.27 -8.09
CA TYR A 543 -3.05 -18.63 -7.49
C TYR A 543 -3.93 -19.44 -8.44
N PHE A 544 -4.74 -20.29 -7.83
CA PHE A 544 -5.82 -21.01 -8.47
C PHE A 544 -7.11 -20.77 -7.69
N GLY A 545 -8.17 -20.38 -8.38
CA GLY A 545 -9.48 -20.11 -7.80
C GLY A 545 -10.59 -20.75 -8.60
N VAL A 546 -11.70 -21.05 -7.91
CA VAL A 546 -12.94 -21.55 -8.50
C VAL A 546 -14.11 -20.75 -7.97
N THR A 547 -15.02 -20.37 -8.88
CA THR A 547 -16.31 -19.78 -8.51
C THR A 547 -17.42 -20.62 -9.15
N GLN A 548 -18.15 -21.39 -8.31
CA GLN A 548 -19.21 -22.27 -8.78
C GLN A 548 -20.49 -22.06 -7.94
N GLY A 549 -21.52 -21.53 -8.56
CA GLY A 549 -22.77 -21.20 -7.87
C GLY A 549 -22.53 -20.23 -6.71
N THR A 550 -22.85 -20.68 -5.50
CA THR A 550 -22.70 -19.89 -4.26
C THR A 550 -21.33 -20.00 -3.61
N VAL A 551 -20.45 -20.85 -4.13
CA VAL A 551 -19.13 -21.16 -3.53
C VAL A 551 -18.03 -20.47 -4.31
N GLN A 552 -17.11 -19.84 -3.60
CA GLN A 552 -15.84 -19.36 -4.09
C GLN A 552 -14.72 -19.98 -3.26
N ALA A 553 -13.67 -20.44 -3.91
CA ALA A 553 -12.47 -20.95 -3.24
C ALA A 553 -11.23 -20.51 -3.99
N ARG A 554 -10.14 -20.26 -3.27
CA ARG A 554 -8.86 -19.86 -3.85
C ARG A 554 -7.71 -20.38 -3.00
N ALA A 555 -6.69 -20.92 -3.66
CA ALA A 555 -5.40 -21.25 -3.09
C ALA A 555 -4.34 -20.33 -3.69
N GLU A 556 -3.41 -19.86 -2.86
CA GLU A 556 -2.31 -18.98 -3.22
C GLU A 556 -1.00 -19.59 -2.73
N LEU A 557 0.02 -19.60 -3.57
CA LEU A 557 1.38 -19.98 -3.22
C LEU A 557 2.28 -18.77 -3.47
N GLN A 558 2.89 -18.26 -2.41
CA GLN A 558 3.82 -17.14 -2.45
C GLN A 558 5.22 -17.63 -2.12
N ALA A 559 6.20 -17.27 -2.95
CA ALA A 559 7.61 -17.60 -2.74
C ALA A 559 8.47 -16.33 -2.73
N VAL A 560 9.36 -16.21 -1.75
CA VAL A 560 10.28 -15.08 -1.59
C VAL A 560 11.68 -15.63 -1.37
N GLY A 561 12.64 -15.18 -2.18
CA GLY A 561 14.03 -15.58 -2.11
C GLY A 561 14.76 -15.09 -0.88
N SER A 562 15.98 -15.59 -0.65
CA SER A 562 16.88 -15.08 0.38
C SER A 562 17.25 -13.62 0.10
N ARG A 563 17.52 -12.87 1.18
CA ARG A 563 17.87 -11.45 1.13
C ARG A 563 18.74 -11.07 2.31
N TYR A 564 19.37 -9.92 2.27
CA TYR A 564 20.13 -9.39 3.41
C TYR A 564 19.26 -8.44 4.22
N ASP A 565 19.43 -8.42 5.55
CA ASP A 565 18.74 -7.50 6.46
C ASP A 565 19.48 -6.17 6.62
N ASN A 566 20.78 -6.14 6.39
CA ASN A 566 21.63 -4.96 6.57
C ASN A 566 22.40 -4.57 5.30
N ALA A 567 22.77 -3.30 5.18
CA ALA A 567 23.53 -2.76 4.04
C ALA A 567 24.91 -3.42 3.87
N ALA A 568 25.54 -3.87 4.95
CA ALA A 568 26.82 -4.58 4.92
C ALA A 568 26.73 -6.00 4.34
N ASN A 569 25.52 -6.52 4.08
CA ASN A 569 25.25 -7.86 3.58
C ASN A 569 25.86 -8.98 4.46
N THR A 570 25.96 -8.75 5.77
CA THR A 570 26.49 -9.72 6.74
C THR A 570 25.40 -10.52 7.44
N VAL A 571 24.17 -10.04 7.44
CA VAL A 571 23.01 -10.70 8.05
C VAL A 571 22.05 -11.15 6.94
N GLN A 572 21.94 -12.45 6.74
CA GLN A 572 21.07 -13.03 5.73
C GLN A 572 19.74 -13.50 6.33
N LEU A 573 18.64 -13.16 5.68
CA LEU A 573 17.31 -13.72 5.91
C LEU A 573 17.08 -14.88 4.93
N ALA A 574 16.54 -15.98 5.44
CA ALA A 574 16.22 -17.17 4.67
C ALA A 574 15.11 -16.91 3.63
N LYS A 575 15.09 -17.71 2.56
CA LYS A 575 13.94 -17.82 1.65
C LYS A 575 12.76 -18.46 2.39
N TYR A 576 11.55 -18.18 1.94
CA TYR A 576 10.34 -18.83 2.45
C TYR A 576 9.28 -19.02 1.35
N THR A 577 8.36 -19.95 1.61
CA THR A 577 7.21 -20.21 0.76
C THR A 577 5.95 -20.36 1.63
N LEU A 578 4.92 -19.59 1.32
CA LEU A 578 3.65 -19.61 2.03
C LEU A 578 2.55 -20.15 1.13
N VAL A 579 1.67 -20.96 1.71
CA VAL A 579 0.42 -21.37 1.07
C VAL A 579 -0.73 -20.78 1.88
N ASN A 580 -1.60 -20.04 1.20
CA ASN A 580 -2.78 -19.44 1.80
C ASN A 580 -4.04 -19.98 1.12
N LEU A 581 -5.10 -20.18 1.88
CA LEU A 581 -6.39 -20.60 1.39
C LEU A 581 -7.44 -19.54 1.75
N SER A 582 -8.33 -19.26 0.83
CA SER A 582 -9.50 -18.42 1.12
C SER A 582 -10.73 -18.99 0.41
N GLY A 583 -11.89 -18.81 1.02
CA GLY A 583 -13.14 -19.24 0.41
C GLY A 583 -14.34 -18.54 1.04
N SER A 584 -15.44 -18.55 0.32
CA SER A 584 -16.71 -18.08 0.84
C SER A 584 -17.87 -18.88 0.25
N VAL A 585 -18.94 -18.98 1.01
CA VAL A 585 -20.19 -19.61 0.59
C VAL A 585 -21.36 -18.71 0.97
N LYS A 586 -22.26 -18.49 0.00
CA LYS A 586 -23.56 -17.85 0.27
C LYS A 586 -24.50 -18.90 0.86
N LEU A 587 -24.81 -18.78 2.14
CA LEU A 587 -25.75 -19.66 2.86
C LEU A 587 -27.21 -19.31 2.52
N SER A 588 -27.47 -18.02 2.29
CA SER A 588 -28.72 -17.49 1.79
C SER A 588 -28.42 -16.26 0.91
N PRO A 589 -29.43 -15.66 0.25
CA PRO A 589 -29.23 -14.41 -0.47
C PRO A 589 -28.68 -13.25 0.37
N GLU A 590 -28.84 -13.33 1.68
CA GLU A 590 -28.49 -12.28 2.65
C GLU A 590 -27.31 -12.65 3.56
N LEU A 591 -26.97 -13.96 3.66
CA LEU A 591 -25.99 -14.46 4.60
C LEU A 591 -24.85 -15.19 3.87
N SER A 592 -23.62 -14.78 4.12
CA SER A 592 -22.42 -15.41 3.59
C SER A 592 -21.46 -15.78 4.71
N LEU A 593 -20.81 -16.93 4.56
CA LEU A 593 -19.73 -17.39 5.44
C LEU A 593 -18.42 -17.35 4.66
N GLY A 594 -17.39 -16.72 5.21
CA GLY A 594 -16.04 -16.66 4.69
C GLY A 594 -15.05 -17.41 5.58
N LEU A 595 -14.01 -17.94 4.98
CA LEU A 595 -12.86 -18.54 5.64
C LEU A 595 -11.58 -18.08 4.98
N ARG A 596 -10.59 -17.70 5.79
CA ARG A 596 -9.21 -17.47 5.36
C ARG A 596 -8.26 -18.25 6.26
N ILE A 597 -7.27 -18.90 5.67
CA ILE A 597 -6.17 -19.59 6.33
C ILE A 597 -4.88 -19.06 5.70
N ASN A 598 -4.03 -18.44 6.50
CA ASN A 598 -2.72 -17.97 6.10
C ASN A 598 -1.66 -18.93 6.62
N ASN A 599 -0.56 -19.04 5.84
CA ASN A 599 0.58 -19.88 6.20
C ASN A 599 0.18 -21.31 6.61
N LEU A 600 -0.54 -21.99 5.72
CA LEU A 600 -1.14 -23.32 5.97
C LEU A 600 -0.16 -24.37 6.52
N PHE A 601 1.11 -24.29 6.15
CA PHE A 601 2.13 -25.25 6.56
C PHE A 601 2.99 -24.79 7.74
N ASP A 602 2.58 -23.70 8.40
CA ASP A 602 3.24 -23.13 9.58
C ASP A 602 4.73 -22.86 9.36
N GLU A 603 5.06 -22.32 8.18
CA GLU A 603 6.43 -21.92 7.83
C GLU A 603 6.93 -20.84 8.79
N ASN A 604 8.10 -21.05 9.37
CA ASN A 604 8.74 -20.08 10.25
C ASN A 604 9.71 -19.22 9.43
N TYR A 605 9.42 -17.94 9.31
CA TYR A 605 10.20 -17.02 8.49
C TYR A 605 10.35 -15.65 9.15
N GLU A 606 11.32 -14.88 8.68
CA GLU A 606 11.55 -13.50 9.13
C GLU A 606 11.53 -12.55 7.92
N THR A 607 10.91 -11.41 8.07
CA THR A 607 10.98 -10.31 7.09
C THR A 607 12.01 -9.26 7.52
N ILE A 608 12.29 -9.18 8.81
CA ILE A 608 13.35 -8.41 9.46
C ILE A 608 13.98 -9.33 10.51
N LYS A 609 15.29 -9.26 10.67
CA LYS A 609 16.03 -10.14 11.59
C LYS A 609 15.56 -10.00 13.03
N ASN A 610 15.33 -11.13 13.70
CA ASN A 610 14.82 -11.29 15.07
C ASN A 610 13.33 -10.96 15.28
N TYR A 611 12.63 -10.41 14.29
CA TYR A 611 11.21 -10.13 14.42
C TYR A 611 10.37 -11.32 13.96
N GLY A 612 9.37 -11.66 14.78
CA GLY A 612 8.47 -12.77 14.54
C GLY A 612 7.47 -12.49 13.44
N THR A 613 7.03 -13.54 12.77
CA THR A 613 5.86 -13.51 11.88
C THR A 613 4.81 -14.45 12.40
N VAL A 614 3.54 -14.16 12.10
CA VAL A 614 2.44 -15.03 12.50
C VAL A 614 2.56 -16.34 11.73
N GLY A 615 2.62 -17.46 12.46
CA GLY A 615 2.59 -18.82 11.90
C GLY A 615 1.25 -19.16 11.24
N LEU A 616 0.85 -20.43 11.28
CA LEU A 616 -0.49 -20.83 10.82
C LEU A 616 -1.56 -20.03 11.56
N ASN A 617 -2.37 -19.30 10.81
CA ASN A 617 -3.47 -18.53 11.36
C ASN A 617 -4.70 -18.59 10.45
N GLY A 618 -5.87 -18.33 11.03
CA GLY A 618 -7.11 -18.37 10.29
C GLY A 618 -8.18 -17.48 10.88
N LEU A 619 -9.11 -17.07 10.02
CA LEU A 619 -10.24 -16.22 10.35
C LEU A 619 -11.50 -16.77 9.68
N VAL A 620 -12.58 -16.88 10.42
CA VAL A 620 -13.93 -17.15 9.92
C VAL A 620 -14.74 -15.86 10.00
N THR A 621 -15.44 -15.52 8.92
CA THR A 621 -16.27 -14.31 8.85
C THR A 621 -17.71 -14.64 8.50
N LEU A 622 -18.67 -14.01 9.16
CA LEU A 622 -20.08 -14.06 8.85
C LEU A 622 -20.53 -12.69 8.37
N THR A 623 -21.06 -12.62 7.15
CA THR A 623 -21.54 -11.35 6.56
C THR A 623 -23.04 -11.44 6.35
N TYR A 624 -23.79 -10.50 6.94
CA TYR A 624 -25.22 -10.32 6.75
C TYR A 624 -25.49 -9.05 5.94
N SER A 625 -26.17 -9.20 4.81
CA SER A 625 -26.55 -8.10 3.90
C SER A 625 -28.03 -8.22 3.58
N PRO A 626 -28.92 -7.58 4.38
CA PRO A 626 -30.36 -7.72 4.20
C PRO A 626 -30.79 -7.23 2.81
N LYS A 627 -31.70 -7.96 2.17
CA LYS A 627 -32.44 -7.49 1.00
C LYS A 627 -33.48 -6.46 1.45
N ARG A 628 -33.70 -5.46 0.63
CA ARG A 628 -34.86 -4.57 0.74
C ARG A 628 -36.09 -5.21 0.15
#